data_8936d56657239c527fc82bfc829857fb
#
_entry.id   8936d56657239c527fc82bfc829857fb
#
_cell.length_a   1.000
_cell.length_b   1.000
_cell.length_c   1.000
_cell.angle_alpha   90.00
_cell.angle_beta   90.00
_cell.angle_gamma   90.00
#
_symmetry.space_group_name_H-M   'P 1'
#
loop_
_entity.id
_entity.type
_entity.pdbx_description
1 polymer ?
#
loop_
_entity_poly.entity_id
_entity_poly.type
_entity_poly.pdbx_seq_one_letter_code
_entity_poly.pdbx_strand_id
1 'polypeptide(L)'
;AGWDPARMQGLDLPLIVTVETTSKVHRNMSPADPASTRLRASHVLLDLEQFLPYRLSVLSNRVSGNIAKLYGDRYGLAIPEWRVITILALYPGSSASEVSDRTAMDKVAVSRAVARLLERGFIKRETHGDDRRRSVLALSAAGFEVYETIAPMVIEITRKLMSVLSEEEEQLLEKLILRLAGEALDSARALVPGDSGVGPARLARRR
;
A
#
# COMPACT_ATOMS: atom_id res chain seq x y z
N ALA A 1 -10.33 -26.02 8.23
CA ALA A 1 -9.08 -26.41 8.87
C ALA A 1 -8.60 -25.19 9.68
N GLY A 2 -8.53 -25.36 11.02
CA GLY A 2 -8.25 -24.27 11.94
C GLY A 2 -6.80 -23.81 11.87
N TRP A 3 -6.59 -22.54 12.08
CA TRP A 3 -5.30 -21.87 12.24
C TRP A 3 -4.56 -22.45 13.47
N ASP A 4 -3.32 -22.91 13.31
CA ASP A 4 -2.45 -23.39 14.37
C ASP A 4 -1.25 -22.43 14.55
N PRO A 5 -1.21 -21.64 15.64
CA PRO A 5 -0.12 -20.71 15.91
C PRO A 5 1.22 -21.39 16.28
N ALA A 6 1.22 -22.69 16.59
CA ALA A 6 2.44 -23.41 16.97
C ALA A 6 3.39 -23.67 15.78
N ARG A 7 2.93 -23.56 14.54
CA ARG A 7 3.77 -23.71 13.32
C ARG A 7 4.69 -22.51 13.05
N MET A 8 4.58 -21.44 13.82
CA MET A 8 5.37 -20.21 13.66
C MET A 8 6.58 -20.11 14.61
N GLN A 9 6.79 -21.10 15.48
CA GLN A 9 7.96 -21.17 16.36
C GLN A 9 9.16 -21.66 15.55
N GLY A 10 9.97 -20.74 15.06
CA GLY A 10 11.20 -21.04 14.31
C GLY A 10 11.51 -20.15 13.12
N LEU A 11 10.64 -19.18 12.81
CA LEU A 11 10.97 -18.13 11.86
C LEU A 11 11.70 -17.01 12.61
N ASP A 12 13.01 -16.91 12.38
CA ASP A 12 13.78 -15.70 12.72
C ASP A 12 13.21 -14.53 11.92
N LEU A 13 12.17 -13.92 12.47
CA LEU A 13 11.66 -12.67 11.92
C LEU A 13 12.72 -11.59 12.24
N PRO A 14 13.25 -10.87 11.22
CA PRO A 14 14.17 -9.80 11.50
C PRO A 14 13.49 -8.82 12.45
N LEU A 15 14.15 -8.58 13.58
CA LEU A 15 13.75 -7.61 14.61
C LEU A 15 13.28 -6.33 13.92
N ILE A 16 12.02 -5.96 14.15
CA ILE A 16 11.50 -4.66 13.79
C ILE A 16 12.48 -3.65 14.40
N VAL A 17 13.18 -2.92 13.55
CA VAL A 17 14.09 -1.85 13.95
C VAL A 17 13.33 -1.00 14.96
N THR A 18 13.80 -1.02 16.19
CA THR A 18 13.34 -0.15 17.26
C THR A 18 13.40 1.27 16.71
N VAL A 19 12.26 1.92 16.58
CA VAL A 19 12.20 3.32 16.20
C VAL A 19 12.79 4.07 17.40
N GLU A 20 14.10 4.30 17.36
CA GLU A 20 14.71 5.30 18.25
C GLU A 20 13.99 6.61 17.95
N THR A 21 13.27 7.06 18.94
CA THR A 21 12.57 8.33 18.96
C THR A 21 13.55 9.41 18.51
N THR A 22 13.23 10.05 17.41
CA THR A 22 14.04 11.02 16.66
C THR A 22 14.24 12.31 17.47
N SER A 23 15.00 12.22 18.56
CA SER A 23 15.55 13.38 19.28
C SER A 23 16.98 13.71 18.87
N LYS A 24 17.59 12.99 17.94
CA LYS A 24 19.00 13.14 17.55
C LYS A 24 19.27 13.67 16.15
N VAL A 25 18.24 13.91 15.31
CA VAL A 25 18.46 14.43 13.94
C VAL A 25 18.76 15.95 13.92
N HIS A 26 18.55 16.66 15.01
CA HIS A 26 18.72 18.12 15.05
C HIS A 26 20.17 18.63 15.26
N ARG A 27 21.19 17.78 15.22
CA ARG A 27 22.52 18.23 15.65
C ARG A 27 23.64 18.17 14.62
N ASN A 28 23.34 18.08 13.31
CA ASN A 28 24.36 18.17 12.26
C ASN A 28 23.90 18.97 11.05
N MET A 29 23.29 20.13 11.27
CA MET A 29 23.22 21.15 10.22
C MET A 29 24.47 22.01 10.32
N SER A 30 25.38 21.84 9.38
CA SER A 30 26.46 22.78 9.08
C SER A 30 25.86 24.19 8.91
N PRO A 31 26.52 25.27 9.34
CA PRO A 31 26.01 26.62 9.21
C PRO A 31 25.68 26.88 7.73
N ALA A 32 24.41 27.19 7.46
CA ALA A 32 23.92 27.42 6.11
C ALA A 32 24.68 28.59 5.47
N ASP A 33 25.18 28.36 4.28
CA ASP A 33 25.75 29.39 3.41
C ASP A 33 24.79 30.61 3.36
N PRO A 34 25.28 31.84 3.55
CA PRO A 34 24.45 33.07 3.50
C PRO A 34 23.69 33.24 2.17
N ALA A 35 24.16 32.66 1.07
CA ALA A 35 23.43 32.60 -0.20
C ALA A 35 22.20 31.71 -0.12
N SER A 36 22.27 30.56 0.54
CA SER A 36 21.14 29.64 0.76
C SER A 36 20.10 30.25 1.70
N THR A 37 20.52 31.06 2.66
CA THR A 37 19.62 31.78 3.57
C THR A 37 18.84 32.88 2.86
N ARG A 38 19.46 33.60 1.92
CA ARG A 38 18.78 34.63 1.09
C ARG A 38 17.78 34.01 0.11
N LEU A 39 18.08 32.86 -0.50
CA LEU A 39 17.15 32.12 -1.36
C LEU A 39 15.92 31.64 -0.58
N ARG A 40 16.10 31.24 0.68
CA ARG A 40 14.98 30.84 1.56
C ARG A 40 14.04 31.98 1.90
N ALA A 41 14.53 33.21 1.99
CA ALA A 41 13.72 34.39 2.33
C ALA A 41 12.77 34.82 1.20
N SER A 42 12.98 34.42 -0.07
CA SER A 42 12.19 34.79 -1.23
C SER A 42 11.21 33.75 -1.73
N HIS A 43 11.22 32.54 -1.14
CA HIS A 43 10.37 31.42 -1.57
C HIS A 43 9.52 30.88 -0.42
N VAL A 44 8.29 30.47 -0.74
CA VAL A 44 7.46 29.70 0.19
C VAL A 44 8.06 28.30 0.32
N LEU A 45 8.57 27.98 1.48
CA LEU A 45 9.14 26.67 1.77
C LEU A 45 8.07 25.77 2.42
N LEU A 46 7.81 24.62 1.81
CA LEU A 46 6.97 23.60 2.39
C LEU A 46 7.80 22.81 3.42
N ASP A 47 7.43 22.90 4.71
CA ASP A 47 8.01 22.08 5.75
C ASP A 47 7.46 20.65 5.64
N LEU A 48 8.25 19.78 5.00
CA LEU A 48 7.86 18.38 4.76
C LEU A 48 7.71 17.58 6.06
N GLU A 49 8.46 17.93 7.11
CA GLU A 49 8.37 17.23 8.39
C GLU A 49 7.03 17.48 9.09
N GLN A 50 6.42 18.64 8.86
CA GLN A 50 5.10 18.99 9.39
C GLN A 50 3.97 18.75 8.38
N PHE A 51 4.30 18.45 7.12
CA PHE A 51 3.31 18.26 6.06
C PHE A 51 2.68 16.87 6.14
N LEU A 52 1.45 16.79 6.65
CA LEU A 52 0.75 15.52 6.92
C LEU A 52 0.70 14.56 5.71
N PRO A 53 0.39 14.99 4.47
CA PRO A 53 0.40 14.07 3.32
C PRO A 53 1.74 13.41 3.08
N TYR A 54 2.85 14.12 3.27
CA TYR A 54 4.19 13.57 3.17
C TYR A 54 4.46 12.52 4.27
N ARG A 55 4.10 12.83 5.52
CA ARG A 55 4.25 11.89 6.65
C ARG A 55 3.48 10.60 6.44
N LEU A 56 2.24 10.67 5.92
CA LEU A 56 1.42 9.52 5.55
C LEU A 56 2.09 8.69 4.43
N SER A 57 2.62 9.35 3.42
CA SER A 57 3.35 8.69 2.32
C SER A 57 4.59 7.96 2.83
N VAL A 58 5.39 8.60 3.69
CA VAL A 58 6.59 7.99 4.30
C VAL A 58 6.21 6.77 5.15
N LEU A 59 5.17 6.89 6.00
CA LEU A 59 4.69 5.78 6.81
C LEU A 59 4.23 4.61 5.94
N SER A 60 3.37 4.87 4.95
CA SER A 60 2.89 3.85 4.01
C SER A 60 4.02 3.14 3.28
N ASN A 61 5.04 3.89 2.81
CA ASN A 61 6.18 3.31 2.12
C ASN A 61 7.04 2.44 3.05
N ARG A 62 7.27 2.87 4.29
CA ARG A 62 8.02 2.08 5.29
C ARG A 62 7.30 0.79 5.65
N VAL A 63 6.00 0.86 5.91
CA VAL A 63 5.18 -0.33 6.22
C VAL A 63 5.18 -1.29 5.04
N SER A 64 4.88 -0.79 3.82
CA SER A 64 4.89 -1.61 2.61
C SER A 64 6.25 -2.22 2.31
N GLY A 65 7.35 -1.48 2.52
CA GLY A 65 8.72 -1.97 2.33
C GLY A 65 9.10 -3.07 3.32
N ASN A 66 8.65 -2.99 4.58
CA ASN A 66 8.89 -4.05 5.56
C ASN A 66 8.10 -5.32 5.22
N ILE A 67 6.83 -5.17 4.84
CA ILE A 67 6.00 -6.29 4.40
C ILE A 67 6.57 -6.94 3.13
N ALA A 68 7.14 -6.14 2.21
CA ALA A 68 7.70 -6.62 0.96
C ALA A 68 8.85 -7.62 1.13
N LYS A 69 9.61 -7.54 2.23
CA LYS A 69 10.67 -8.50 2.54
C LYS A 69 10.14 -9.93 2.70
N LEU A 70 8.91 -10.10 3.19
CA LEU A 70 8.29 -11.43 3.39
C LEU A 70 8.12 -12.20 2.08
N TYR A 71 7.78 -11.50 1.02
CA TYR A 71 7.46 -12.13 -0.26
C TYR A 71 8.51 -11.84 -1.34
N GLY A 72 9.34 -10.82 -1.14
CA GLY A 72 10.42 -10.47 -2.06
C GLY A 72 11.47 -11.57 -2.13
N ASP A 73 12.03 -11.98 -1.00
CA ASP A 73 13.10 -12.98 -0.92
C ASP A 73 12.63 -14.38 -1.33
N ARG A 74 11.41 -14.75 -0.93
CA ARG A 74 10.89 -16.11 -1.16
C ARG A 74 10.25 -16.30 -2.53
N TYR A 75 9.50 -15.30 -2.98
CA TYR A 75 8.71 -15.39 -4.20
C TYR A 75 9.15 -14.40 -5.28
N GLY A 76 10.15 -13.56 -5.03
CA GLY A 76 10.58 -12.53 -5.96
C GLY A 76 9.47 -11.54 -6.37
N LEU A 77 8.50 -11.31 -5.49
CA LEU A 77 7.38 -10.42 -5.76
C LEU A 77 7.72 -8.99 -5.39
N ALA A 78 7.38 -8.06 -6.27
CA ALA A 78 7.41 -6.63 -5.98
C ALA A 78 6.11 -6.17 -5.31
N ILE A 79 6.15 -5.00 -4.64
CA ILE A 79 4.96 -4.40 -3.98
C ILE A 79 3.75 -4.31 -4.93
N PRO A 80 3.87 -3.83 -6.19
CA PRO A 80 2.73 -3.80 -7.10
C PRO A 80 2.16 -5.18 -7.41
N GLU A 81 3.01 -6.20 -7.56
CA GLU A 81 2.60 -7.57 -7.83
C GLU A 81 1.82 -8.17 -6.65
N TRP A 82 2.31 -7.98 -5.43
CA TRP A 82 1.59 -8.39 -4.22
C TRP A 82 0.22 -7.71 -4.10
N ARG A 83 0.14 -6.41 -4.37
CA ARG A 83 -1.14 -5.66 -4.37
C ARG A 83 -2.12 -6.21 -5.41
N VAL A 84 -1.66 -6.58 -6.61
CA VAL A 84 -2.52 -7.24 -7.61
C VAL A 84 -3.02 -8.58 -7.10
N ILE A 85 -2.15 -9.43 -6.53
CA ILE A 85 -2.52 -10.73 -5.95
C ILE A 85 -3.59 -10.55 -4.88
N THR A 86 -3.42 -9.62 -3.94
CA THR A 86 -4.38 -9.38 -2.85
C THR A 86 -5.73 -8.89 -3.37
N ILE A 87 -5.76 -8.02 -4.36
CA ILE A 87 -7.02 -7.56 -4.96
C ILE A 87 -7.72 -8.71 -5.67
N LEU A 88 -7.00 -9.54 -6.44
CA LEU A 88 -7.62 -10.66 -7.16
C LEU A 88 -8.07 -11.80 -6.23
N ALA A 89 -7.44 -11.96 -5.06
CA ALA A 89 -7.92 -12.87 -4.02
C ALA A 89 -9.26 -12.43 -3.41
N LEU A 90 -9.44 -11.11 -3.21
CA LEU A 90 -10.64 -10.53 -2.63
C LEU A 90 -11.76 -10.29 -3.65
N TYR A 91 -11.38 -9.99 -4.89
CA TYR A 91 -12.27 -9.60 -5.98
C TYR A 91 -11.88 -10.35 -7.27
N PRO A 92 -12.12 -11.67 -7.32
CA PRO A 92 -11.84 -12.47 -8.52
C PRO A 92 -12.67 -11.94 -9.69
N GLY A 93 -12.11 -11.97 -10.90
CA GLY A 93 -12.77 -11.45 -12.08
C GLY A 93 -12.63 -9.94 -12.29
N SER A 94 -11.76 -9.26 -11.53
CA SER A 94 -11.46 -7.85 -11.75
C SER A 94 -10.67 -7.63 -13.04
N SER A 95 -10.98 -6.54 -13.74
CA SER A 95 -10.16 -6.02 -14.83
C SER A 95 -8.91 -5.30 -14.29
N ALA A 96 -7.91 -5.08 -15.14
CA ALA A 96 -6.72 -4.31 -14.74
C ALA A 96 -7.07 -2.86 -14.33
N SER A 97 -8.13 -2.27 -14.92
CA SER A 97 -8.61 -0.94 -14.52
C SER A 97 -9.19 -0.97 -13.10
N GLU A 98 -10.04 -1.94 -12.78
CA GLU A 98 -10.61 -2.09 -11.44
C GLU A 98 -9.53 -2.35 -10.38
N VAL A 99 -8.46 -3.09 -10.74
CA VAL A 99 -7.29 -3.25 -9.87
C VAL A 99 -6.58 -1.92 -9.64
N SER A 100 -6.37 -1.11 -10.69
CA SER A 100 -5.79 0.23 -10.58
C SER A 100 -6.60 1.13 -9.64
N ASP A 101 -7.93 1.16 -9.84
CA ASP A 101 -8.84 1.98 -9.05
C ASP A 101 -8.85 1.58 -7.56
N ARG A 102 -8.84 0.25 -7.26
CA ARG A 102 -8.85 -0.27 -5.89
C ARG A 102 -7.54 -0.10 -5.15
N THR A 103 -6.42 -0.10 -5.88
CA THR A 103 -5.07 0.02 -5.28
C THR A 103 -4.56 1.44 -5.25
N ALA A 104 -5.23 2.38 -5.95
CA ALA A 104 -4.74 3.72 -6.23
C ALA A 104 -3.35 3.74 -6.90
N MET A 105 -2.97 2.63 -7.58
CA MET A 105 -1.75 2.57 -8.39
C MET A 105 -2.00 3.13 -9.79
N ASP A 106 -0.96 3.70 -10.40
CA ASP A 106 -1.06 4.12 -11.78
C ASP A 106 -1.24 2.92 -12.74
N LYS A 107 -1.90 3.16 -13.87
CA LYS A 107 -2.26 2.12 -14.85
C LYS A 107 -1.03 1.42 -15.45
N VAL A 108 0.11 2.11 -15.56
CA VAL A 108 1.35 1.54 -16.11
C VAL A 108 1.96 0.57 -15.09
N ALA A 109 2.00 0.93 -13.81
CA ALA A 109 2.47 0.05 -12.75
C ALA A 109 1.60 -1.22 -12.65
N VAL A 110 0.27 -1.08 -12.70
CA VAL A 110 -0.65 -2.24 -12.71
C VAL A 110 -0.43 -3.11 -13.95
N SER A 111 -0.35 -2.51 -15.14
CA SER A 111 -0.12 -3.26 -16.38
C SER A 111 1.18 -4.08 -16.35
N ARG A 112 2.27 -3.48 -15.84
CA ARG A 112 3.55 -4.18 -15.69
C ARG A 112 3.48 -5.31 -14.65
N ALA A 113 2.82 -5.09 -13.53
CA ALA A 113 2.63 -6.11 -12.50
C ALA A 113 1.79 -7.28 -13.03
N VAL A 114 0.69 -6.99 -13.72
CA VAL A 114 -0.18 -8.00 -14.36
C VAL A 114 0.61 -8.81 -15.40
N ALA A 115 1.40 -8.15 -16.25
CA ALA A 115 2.21 -8.85 -17.26
C ALA A 115 3.18 -9.85 -16.62
N ARG A 116 3.93 -9.44 -15.59
CA ARG A 116 4.85 -10.31 -14.86
C ARG A 116 4.16 -11.45 -14.14
N LEU A 117 3.00 -11.21 -13.53
CA LEU A 117 2.24 -12.24 -12.83
C LEU A 117 1.65 -13.27 -13.79
N LEU A 118 1.23 -12.85 -15.00
CA LEU A 118 0.81 -13.76 -16.09
C LEU A 118 1.97 -14.61 -16.58
N GLU A 119 3.13 -14.00 -16.86
CA GLU A 119 4.34 -14.68 -17.29
C GLU A 119 4.78 -15.76 -16.28
N ARG A 120 4.67 -15.45 -14.98
CA ARG A 120 5.01 -16.37 -13.87
C ARG A 120 3.90 -17.35 -13.53
N GLY A 121 2.76 -17.29 -14.18
CA GLY A 121 1.64 -18.20 -13.97
C GLY A 121 0.92 -18.02 -12.61
N PHE A 122 1.09 -16.91 -11.91
CA PHE A 122 0.38 -16.64 -10.65
C PHE A 122 -1.04 -16.13 -10.85
N ILE A 123 -1.31 -15.54 -12.01
CA ILE A 123 -2.65 -15.12 -12.41
C ILE A 123 -2.96 -15.65 -13.80
N LYS A 124 -4.24 -15.70 -14.13
CA LYS A 124 -4.75 -16.08 -15.47
C LYS A 124 -5.72 -15.03 -15.97
N ARG A 125 -5.83 -14.94 -17.28
CA ARG A 125 -6.90 -14.19 -17.95
C ARG A 125 -8.07 -15.10 -18.21
N GLU A 126 -9.25 -14.63 -17.90
CA GLU A 126 -10.50 -15.28 -18.23
C GLU A 126 -11.33 -14.35 -19.13
N THR A 127 -12.02 -14.92 -20.09
CA THR A 127 -12.99 -14.19 -20.91
C THR A 127 -14.37 -14.45 -20.31
N HIS A 128 -15.12 -13.41 -20.02
CA HIS A 128 -16.51 -13.58 -19.55
C HIS A 128 -17.38 -14.05 -20.73
N GLY A 129 -18.14 -15.14 -20.54
CA GLY A 129 -18.81 -15.95 -21.56
C GLY A 129 -19.49 -15.22 -22.73
N ASP A 130 -20.21 -14.14 -22.50
CA ASP A 130 -20.96 -13.44 -23.56
C ASP A 130 -20.27 -12.19 -24.11
N ASP A 131 -19.28 -11.62 -23.40
CA ASP A 131 -18.52 -10.46 -23.87
C ASP A 131 -17.03 -10.75 -23.96
N ARG A 132 -16.61 -11.27 -25.12
CA ARG A 132 -15.19 -11.53 -25.44
C ARG A 132 -14.29 -10.29 -25.36
N ARG A 133 -14.86 -9.10 -25.18
CA ARG A 133 -14.11 -7.84 -25.05
C ARG A 133 -13.69 -7.54 -23.61
N ARG A 134 -14.31 -8.18 -22.61
CA ARG A 134 -13.94 -8.02 -21.20
C ARG A 134 -12.96 -9.11 -20.78
N SER A 135 -11.68 -8.78 -20.82
CA SER A 135 -10.64 -9.60 -20.21
C SER A 135 -10.62 -9.35 -18.70
N VAL A 136 -10.95 -10.36 -17.93
CA VAL A 136 -10.89 -10.35 -16.47
C VAL A 136 -9.70 -11.17 -15.97
N LEU A 137 -9.24 -10.85 -14.78
CA LEU A 137 -8.08 -11.47 -14.14
C LEU A 137 -8.54 -12.29 -12.94
N ALA A 138 -7.92 -13.43 -12.75
CA ALA A 138 -8.13 -14.28 -11.57
C ALA A 138 -6.80 -14.87 -11.11
N LEU A 139 -6.70 -15.24 -9.83
CA LEU A 139 -5.57 -16.03 -9.36
C LEU A 139 -5.58 -17.42 -9.99
N SER A 140 -4.41 -17.92 -10.32
CA SER A 140 -4.21 -19.35 -10.59
C SER A 140 -4.13 -20.14 -9.27
N ALA A 141 -4.08 -21.48 -9.35
CA ALA A 141 -3.81 -22.31 -8.15
C ALA A 141 -2.50 -21.89 -7.48
N ALA A 142 -1.42 -21.68 -8.26
CA ALA A 142 -0.14 -21.20 -7.74
C ALA A 142 -0.22 -19.81 -7.10
N GLY A 143 -1.02 -18.90 -7.68
CA GLY A 143 -1.27 -17.58 -7.10
C GLY A 143 -2.03 -17.64 -5.78
N PHE A 144 -3.00 -18.53 -5.65
CA PHE A 144 -3.70 -18.78 -4.39
C PHE A 144 -2.77 -19.35 -3.32
N GLU A 145 -1.93 -20.32 -3.65
CA GLU A 145 -0.95 -20.89 -2.73
C GLU A 145 0.01 -19.83 -2.17
N VAL A 146 0.49 -18.93 -3.04
CA VAL A 146 1.32 -17.78 -2.65
C VAL A 146 0.55 -16.85 -1.72
N TYR A 147 -0.70 -16.52 -2.07
CA TYR A 147 -1.54 -15.65 -1.25
C TYR A 147 -1.80 -16.25 0.14
N GLU A 148 -2.20 -17.51 0.21
CA GLU A 148 -2.51 -18.22 1.46
C GLU A 148 -1.28 -18.36 2.36
N THR A 149 -0.09 -18.45 1.78
CA THR A 149 1.16 -18.50 2.54
C THR A 149 1.54 -17.14 3.13
N ILE A 150 1.36 -16.07 2.36
CA ILE A 150 1.85 -14.72 2.74
C ILE A 150 0.82 -13.97 3.59
N ALA A 151 -0.48 -14.08 3.27
CA ALA A 151 -1.52 -13.27 3.91
C ALA A 151 -1.56 -13.40 5.44
N PRO A 152 -1.44 -14.59 6.06
CA PRO A 152 -1.39 -14.71 7.51
C PRO A 152 -0.20 -13.98 8.13
N MET A 153 0.96 -14.01 7.48
CA MET A 153 2.17 -13.33 7.96
C MET A 153 2.00 -11.81 7.90
N VAL A 154 1.38 -11.30 6.83
CA VAL A 154 1.05 -9.88 6.70
C VAL A 154 0.08 -9.43 7.78
N ILE A 155 -0.94 -10.24 8.07
CA ILE A 155 -1.92 -9.95 9.13
C ILE A 155 -1.22 -9.87 10.49
N GLU A 156 -0.34 -10.83 10.80
CA GLU A 156 0.37 -10.84 12.09
C GLU A 156 1.31 -9.64 12.23
N ILE A 157 2.07 -9.28 11.19
CA ILE A 157 2.92 -8.10 11.19
C ILE A 157 2.08 -6.83 11.37
N THR A 158 0.94 -6.75 10.69
CA THR A 158 0.04 -5.59 10.82
C THR A 158 -0.51 -5.51 12.24
N ARG A 159 -0.94 -6.63 12.83
CA ARG A 159 -1.40 -6.68 14.22
C ARG A 159 -0.33 -6.19 15.19
N LYS A 160 0.93 -6.63 15.00
CA LYS A 160 2.05 -6.19 15.81
C LYS A 160 2.39 -4.71 15.59
N LEU A 161 2.27 -4.21 14.37
CA LEU A 161 2.44 -2.79 14.09
C LEU A 161 1.38 -1.94 14.80
N MET A 162 0.12 -2.38 14.78
CA MET A 162 -1.01 -1.66 15.38
C MET A 162 -1.04 -1.79 16.91
N SER A 163 -0.33 -2.75 17.51
CA SER A 163 -0.33 -2.98 18.98
C SER A 163 0.28 -1.85 19.82
N VAL A 164 0.83 -0.82 19.20
CA VAL A 164 1.27 0.42 19.87
C VAL A 164 0.12 1.39 20.14
N LEU A 165 -1.05 1.13 19.54
CA LEU A 165 -2.27 1.92 19.71
C LEU A 165 -3.22 1.19 20.66
N SER A 166 -4.01 1.95 21.41
CA SER A 166 -5.18 1.40 22.09
C SER A 166 -6.28 1.07 21.07
N GLU A 167 -7.28 0.28 21.48
CA GLU A 167 -8.41 -0.06 20.61
C GLU A 167 -9.18 1.20 20.15
N GLU A 168 -9.33 2.19 21.04
CA GLU A 168 -10.00 3.46 20.72
C GLU A 168 -9.18 4.28 19.72
N GLU A 169 -7.84 4.28 19.85
CA GLU A 169 -6.95 4.98 18.91
C GLU A 169 -6.95 4.32 17.54
N GLU A 170 -6.98 2.98 17.47
CA GLU A 170 -7.06 2.24 16.21
C GLU A 170 -8.40 2.52 15.49
N GLN A 171 -9.52 2.47 16.22
CA GLN A 171 -10.83 2.80 15.68
C GLN A 171 -10.92 4.27 15.21
N LEU A 172 -10.32 5.18 15.98
CA LEU A 172 -10.26 6.59 15.59
C LEU A 172 -9.43 6.80 14.33
N LEU A 173 -8.26 6.14 14.24
CA LEU A 173 -7.38 6.20 13.07
C LEU A 173 -8.11 5.69 11.82
N GLU A 174 -8.79 4.54 11.90
CA GLU A 174 -9.59 3.99 10.80
C GLU A 174 -10.66 4.97 10.34
N LYS A 175 -11.42 5.54 11.30
CA LYS A 175 -12.44 6.55 11.01
C LYS A 175 -11.87 7.78 10.30
N LEU A 176 -10.71 8.27 10.74
CA LEU A 176 -10.06 9.44 10.15
C LEU A 176 -9.56 9.14 8.73
N ILE A 177 -8.95 7.97 8.51
CA ILE A 177 -8.51 7.52 7.18
C ILE A 177 -9.70 7.44 6.22
N LEU A 178 -10.82 6.83 6.64
CA LEU A 178 -12.03 6.72 5.82
C LEU A 178 -12.61 8.10 5.45
N ARG A 179 -12.60 9.05 6.38
CA ARG A 179 -13.06 10.42 6.11
C ARG A 179 -12.14 11.16 5.12
N LEU A 180 -10.82 11.00 5.27
CA LEU A 180 -9.85 11.61 4.36
C LEU A 180 -9.91 10.99 2.96
N ALA A 181 -10.09 9.67 2.86
CA ALA A 181 -10.19 8.96 1.59
C ALA A 181 -11.53 9.16 0.85
N GLY A 182 -12.54 9.71 1.52
CA GLY A 182 -13.83 10.04 0.94
C GLY A 182 -13.95 11.53 0.59
N GLU A 183 -14.83 12.23 1.30
CA GLU A 183 -15.24 13.62 1.02
C GLU A 183 -14.08 14.62 0.90
N ALA A 184 -13.00 14.43 1.67
CA ALA A 184 -11.89 15.37 1.66
C ALA A 184 -11.07 15.29 0.36
N LEU A 185 -10.83 14.08 -0.18
CA LEU A 185 -10.13 13.91 -1.46
C LEU A 185 -10.97 14.42 -2.63
N ASP A 186 -12.28 14.18 -2.63
CA ASP A 186 -13.18 14.68 -3.66
C ASP A 186 -13.20 16.21 -3.69
N SER A 187 -13.25 16.84 -2.50
CA SER A 187 -13.17 18.30 -2.36
C SER A 187 -11.82 18.88 -2.81
N ALA A 188 -10.72 18.19 -2.48
CA ALA A 188 -9.36 18.62 -2.85
C ALA A 188 -9.12 18.50 -4.37
N ARG A 189 -9.68 17.49 -5.03
CA ARG A 189 -9.62 17.35 -6.50
C ARG A 189 -10.24 18.53 -7.22
N ALA A 190 -11.33 19.07 -6.71
CA ALA A 190 -11.98 20.23 -7.30
C ALA A 190 -11.09 21.50 -7.33
N LEU A 191 -10.03 21.53 -6.51
CA LEU A 191 -9.07 22.64 -6.45
C LEU A 191 -7.89 22.48 -7.43
N VAL A 192 -7.73 21.29 -8.07
CA VAL A 192 -6.64 21.04 -9.02
C VAL A 192 -7.12 21.36 -10.44
N PRO A 193 -6.58 22.39 -11.11
CA PRO A 193 -6.98 22.70 -12.48
C PRO A 193 -6.64 21.56 -13.44
N GLY A 194 -7.63 21.03 -14.17
CA GLY A 194 -7.43 20.08 -15.26
C GLY A 194 -7.67 18.60 -14.93
N ASP A 195 -8.04 18.21 -13.71
CA ASP A 195 -8.40 16.82 -13.39
C ASP A 195 -9.90 16.56 -13.60
N SER A 196 -10.30 16.33 -14.85
CA SER A 196 -11.66 15.89 -15.18
C SER A 196 -11.74 14.36 -15.08
N GLY A 197 -11.88 13.87 -13.84
CA GLY A 197 -12.66 12.67 -13.55
C GLY A 197 -12.06 11.29 -13.77
N VAL A 198 -11.39 10.79 -12.74
CA VAL A 198 -11.51 9.36 -12.39
C VAL A 198 -11.98 9.32 -10.93
N GLY A 199 -13.23 8.92 -10.72
CA GLY A 199 -13.83 8.84 -9.38
C GLY A 199 -13.13 7.80 -8.50
N PRO A 200 -13.05 8.07 -7.18
CA PRO A 200 -12.40 7.16 -6.23
C PRO A 200 -13.20 5.85 -6.09
N ALA A 201 -12.47 4.74 -6.07
CA ALA A 201 -13.03 3.48 -5.61
C ALA A 201 -13.50 3.64 -4.16
N ARG A 202 -14.79 3.54 -3.92
CA ARG A 202 -15.36 3.55 -2.57
C ARG A 202 -14.80 2.37 -1.79
N LEU A 203 -14.07 2.65 -0.72
CA LEU A 203 -13.73 1.66 0.29
C LEU A 203 -15.03 1.14 0.91
N ALA A 204 -15.49 -0.01 0.42
CA ALA A 204 -16.72 -0.62 0.89
C ALA A 204 -16.54 -1.11 2.33
N ARG A 205 -17.37 -0.60 3.26
CA ARG A 205 -17.52 -1.17 4.59
C ARG A 205 -18.00 -2.63 4.44
N ARG A 206 -17.22 -3.58 4.94
CA ARG A 206 -17.75 -4.92 5.24
C ARG A 206 -18.56 -4.81 6.54
N ARG A 207 -19.84 -5.22 6.47
CA ARG A 207 -20.61 -5.60 7.64
C ARG A 207 -20.23 -6.99 8.07
#